data_c7f3baccdfb5a4046ca12545b1f763bc
#
_entry.id   c7f3baccdfb5a4046ca12545b1f763bc
#
_cell.length_a   1.000
_cell.length_b   1.000
_cell.length_c   1.000
_cell.angle_alpha   90.00
_cell.angle_beta   90.00
_cell.angle_gamma   90.00
#
_symmetry.space_group_name_H-M   'P 1'
#
loop_
_entity.id
_entity.type
_entity.pdbx_description
1 polymer ?
#
loop_
_entity_poly.entity_id
_entity_poly.type
_entity_poly.pdbx_seq_one_letter_code
_entity_poly.pdbx_strand_id
1 'polypeptide(L)'
;MRTTPLDDLSWLDEAIGDARVIALGESSHYNRETYLLRHKVLQHLVEHHGFTAYAMETGFTEARTVCDGDLSDALANGLTSLTGIWTEMRAHLEWQRTTDSRFYGIDLGGANASLVPGLAALPGVPEFLLETATAFGAESAYSAPAAFGRYAALEQSTRDALTAGIAELRAHLTAERGTDPAVVRSAHLVAALDLVIRAMARGEQREAMSVRDAAMADTVSWILEREDRILLAAHNGHLQRWPGVLPGMEAMTPLGLHLADRLGDDYVVIGATNGSGRTLHQGPEFFTGQFFADLPAPEAGSLDAFMGELCDEPFALDLRRLSTEDASRVKAVPRQRFGPSYAELDATVAYDVIVHLPHVGEATFDAGALDASPEEVRKLLQVASTS
;
A
#
# COMPACT_ATOMS: atom_id res chain seq x y z
N MET A 1 -9.91 24.13 17.28
CA MET A 1 -9.65 22.66 17.18
C MET A 1 -8.53 22.29 18.14
N ARG A 2 -8.63 21.14 18.82
CA ARG A 2 -7.58 20.65 19.73
C ARG A 2 -6.68 19.68 18.93
N THR A 3 -5.43 20.03 18.76
CA THR A 3 -4.38 19.18 18.19
C THR A 3 -3.59 18.50 19.30
N THR A 4 -3.07 17.30 19.06
CA THR A 4 -2.18 16.57 19.97
C THR A 4 -0.86 16.30 19.23
N PRO A 5 0.31 16.65 19.80
CA PRO A 5 1.61 16.37 19.19
C PRO A 5 1.78 14.88 18.89
N LEU A 6 2.43 14.53 17.76
CA LEU A 6 2.62 13.11 17.38
C LEU A 6 3.62 12.37 18.29
N ASP A 7 4.40 13.11 19.09
CA ASP A 7 5.29 12.48 20.08
C ASP A 7 4.54 11.93 21.29
N ASP A 8 3.38 12.49 21.60
CA ASP A 8 2.45 12.00 22.63
C ASP A 8 1.41 11.08 21.96
N LEU A 9 1.54 9.76 22.11
CA LEU A 9 0.62 8.79 21.53
C LEU A 9 -0.72 8.66 22.27
N SER A 10 -1.01 9.50 23.26
CA SER A 10 -2.32 9.51 23.95
C SER A 10 -3.51 9.73 23.00
N TRP A 11 -3.29 10.44 21.89
CA TRP A 11 -4.32 10.58 20.86
C TRP A 11 -4.69 9.23 20.22
N LEU A 12 -3.71 8.32 20.10
CA LEU A 12 -3.92 7.00 19.54
C LEU A 12 -4.70 6.13 20.53
N ASP A 13 -4.35 6.14 21.82
CA ASP A 13 -5.08 5.41 22.86
C ASP A 13 -6.55 5.82 22.91
N GLU A 14 -6.84 7.13 22.73
CA GLU A 14 -8.21 7.63 22.64
C GLU A 14 -8.92 7.28 21.33
N ALA A 15 -8.17 7.09 20.24
CA ALA A 15 -8.71 6.83 18.90
C ALA A 15 -9.07 5.36 18.67
N ILE A 16 -8.26 4.43 19.15
CA ILE A 16 -8.34 3.01 18.78
C ILE A 16 -9.53 2.26 19.40
N GLY A 17 -9.95 2.59 20.64
CA GLY A 17 -11.02 1.84 21.33
C GLY A 17 -10.83 0.33 21.24
N ASP A 18 -11.92 -0.38 20.90
CA ASP A 18 -11.92 -1.83 20.71
C ASP A 18 -11.71 -2.24 19.24
N ALA A 19 -11.38 -1.30 18.35
CA ALA A 19 -11.24 -1.56 16.92
C ALA A 19 -10.20 -2.68 16.62
N ARG A 20 -10.55 -3.52 15.66
CA ARG A 20 -9.71 -4.63 15.22
C ARG A 20 -8.69 -4.20 14.16
N VAL A 21 -8.98 -3.16 13.39
CA VAL A 21 -8.13 -2.63 12.34
C VAL A 21 -7.89 -1.14 12.56
N ILE A 22 -6.64 -0.77 12.79
CA ILE A 22 -6.19 0.61 12.72
C ILE A 22 -5.52 0.79 11.37
N ALA A 23 -6.15 1.56 10.49
CA ALA A 23 -5.61 1.88 9.18
C ALA A 23 -4.84 3.20 9.26
N LEU A 24 -3.53 3.15 9.03
CA LEU A 24 -2.64 4.32 9.03
C LEU A 24 -2.18 4.63 7.61
N GLY A 25 -2.69 5.73 7.10
CA GLY A 25 -2.46 6.18 5.74
C GLY A 25 -1.14 6.90 5.51
N GLU A 26 -0.86 7.15 4.24
CA GLU A 26 0.14 8.09 3.77
C GLU A 26 -0.40 8.86 2.57
N SER A 27 0.01 10.11 2.41
CA SER A 27 -0.40 10.92 1.27
C SER A 27 0.57 10.79 0.09
N SER A 28 1.75 10.23 0.33
CA SER A 28 2.75 9.89 -0.70
C SER A 28 3.67 8.79 -0.19
N HIS A 29 4.08 7.88 -1.08
CA HIS A 29 4.99 6.79 -0.75
C HIS A 29 6.42 7.29 -0.46
N TYR A 30 7.17 6.49 0.30
CA TYR A 30 8.61 6.62 0.57
C TYR A 30 9.01 7.90 1.30
N ASN A 31 8.08 8.54 2.02
CA ASN A 31 8.43 9.62 2.94
C ASN A 31 8.96 9.05 4.26
N ARG A 32 10.12 9.55 4.67
CA ARG A 32 10.82 9.12 5.89
C ARG A 32 9.95 9.23 7.13
N GLU A 33 9.29 10.37 7.31
CA GLU A 33 8.46 10.67 8.48
C GLU A 33 7.28 9.69 8.59
N THR A 34 6.73 9.26 7.45
CA THR A 34 5.65 8.25 7.41
C THR A 34 6.13 6.88 7.88
N TYR A 35 7.31 6.43 7.42
CA TYR A 35 7.89 5.17 7.90
C TYR A 35 8.17 5.20 9.40
N LEU A 36 8.76 6.29 9.90
CA LEU A 36 9.04 6.47 11.33
C LEU A 36 7.74 6.48 12.16
N LEU A 37 6.70 7.17 11.69
CA LEU A 37 5.39 7.18 12.35
C LEU A 37 4.76 5.80 12.40
N ARG A 38 4.74 5.06 11.28
CA ARG A 38 4.21 3.69 11.21
C ARG A 38 4.95 2.76 12.16
N HIS A 39 6.26 2.87 12.22
CA HIS A 39 7.08 2.09 13.14
C HIS A 39 6.73 2.38 14.61
N LYS A 40 6.68 3.66 14.99
CA LYS A 40 6.34 4.11 16.34
C LYS A 40 4.92 3.70 16.74
N VAL A 41 3.95 3.86 15.85
CA VAL A 41 2.56 3.45 16.07
C VAL A 41 2.47 1.93 16.24
N LEU A 42 3.14 1.12 15.40
CA LEU A 42 3.14 -0.33 15.55
C LEU A 42 3.72 -0.77 16.89
N GLN A 43 4.87 -0.20 17.30
CA GLN A 43 5.47 -0.51 18.60
C GLN A 43 4.47 -0.28 19.73
N HIS A 44 3.85 0.89 19.76
CA HIS A 44 2.87 1.25 20.77
C HIS A 44 1.66 0.30 20.79
N LEU A 45 1.12 -0.02 19.62
CA LEU A 45 -0.04 -0.91 19.49
C LEU A 45 0.27 -2.36 19.95
N VAL A 46 1.45 -2.86 19.61
CA VAL A 46 1.89 -4.20 20.02
C VAL A 46 2.15 -4.25 21.54
N GLU A 47 2.87 -3.26 22.07
CA GLU A 47 3.28 -3.25 23.48
C GLU A 47 2.14 -2.96 24.45
N HIS A 48 1.12 -2.17 24.05
CA HIS A 48 0.11 -1.67 24.98
C HIS A 48 -1.34 -2.10 24.65
N HIS A 49 -1.61 -2.49 23.39
CA HIS A 49 -2.99 -2.70 22.93
C HIS A 49 -3.27 -4.08 22.32
N GLY A 50 -2.31 -5.02 22.42
CA GLY A 50 -2.52 -6.41 21.99
C GLY A 50 -2.69 -6.57 20.47
N PHE A 51 -2.07 -5.69 19.68
CA PHE A 51 -2.01 -5.87 18.22
C PHE A 51 -1.03 -6.99 17.90
N THR A 52 -1.44 -7.90 17.03
CA THR A 52 -0.69 -9.12 16.72
C THR A 52 -0.05 -9.11 15.34
N ALA A 53 -0.41 -8.14 14.50
CA ALA A 53 0.14 -8.08 13.14
C ALA A 53 0.24 -6.66 12.56
N TYR A 54 1.20 -6.53 11.64
CA TYR A 54 1.35 -5.42 10.71
C TYR A 54 1.03 -5.89 9.30
N ALA A 55 0.03 -5.28 8.68
CA ALA A 55 -0.38 -5.55 7.31
C ALA A 55 -0.06 -4.33 6.42
N MET A 56 0.66 -4.54 5.32
CA MET A 56 1.18 -3.44 4.51
C MET A 56 0.78 -3.60 3.03
N GLU A 57 0.65 -2.46 2.32
CA GLU A 57 0.48 -2.40 0.87
C GLU A 57 1.75 -2.90 0.15
N THR A 58 1.90 -4.20 0.13
CA THR A 58 2.96 -4.95 -0.57
C THR A 58 2.42 -6.32 -0.94
N GLY A 59 3.07 -7.04 -1.87
CA GLY A 59 2.59 -8.33 -2.36
C GLY A 59 2.43 -9.37 -1.25
N PHE A 60 1.26 -9.98 -1.15
CA PHE A 60 0.95 -10.99 -0.14
C PHE A 60 1.87 -12.20 -0.22
N THR A 61 2.10 -12.70 -1.42
CA THR A 61 2.87 -13.94 -1.64
C THR A 61 4.34 -13.74 -1.29
N GLU A 62 4.93 -12.65 -1.74
CA GLU A 62 6.32 -12.30 -1.49
C GLU A 62 6.56 -11.99 0.00
N ALA A 63 5.63 -11.28 0.63
CA ALA A 63 5.74 -10.90 2.04
C ALA A 63 5.76 -12.09 3.03
N ARG A 64 5.36 -13.28 2.60
CA ARG A 64 5.38 -14.48 3.46
C ARG A 64 6.79 -14.88 3.93
N THR A 65 7.81 -14.45 3.22
CA THR A 65 9.22 -14.75 3.56
C THR A 65 9.92 -13.63 4.29
N VAL A 66 9.27 -12.47 4.49
CA VAL A 66 9.90 -11.26 5.06
C VAL A 66 10.40 -11.45 6.49
N CYS A 67 9.72 -12.26 7.29
CA CYS A 67 10.14 -12.53 8.66
C CYS A 67 11.27 -13.55 8.75
N ASP A 68 11.57 -14.29 7.68
CA ASP A 68 12.54 -15.38 7.64
C ASP A 68 13.76 -15.02 6.77
N GLY A 69 14.87 -15.72 6.95
CA GLY A 69 16.05 -15.64 6.10
C GLY A 69 16.85 -14.34 6.21
N ASP A 70 17.61 -14.05 5.14
CA ASP A 70 18.44 -12.83 5.06
C ASP A 70 17.57 -11.58 4.95
N LEU A 71 17.89 -10.57 5.77
CA LEU A 71 17.06 -9.36 5.84
C LEU A 71 17.18 -8.50 4.58
N SER A 72 18.35 -8.46 3.95
CA SER A 72 18.53 -7.65 2.74
C SER A 72 17.76 -8.24 1.57
N ASP A 73 17.74 -9.58 1.45
CA ASP A 73 16.92 -10.28 0.47
C ASP A 73 15.42 -10.09 0.75
N ALA A 74 15.00 -10.23 2.01
CA ALA A 74 13.61 -10.01 2.43
C ALA A 74 13.12 -8.59 2.09
N LEU A 75 13.95 -7.57 2.33
CA LEU A 75 13.67 -6.18 1.99
C LEU A 75 13.58 -5.97 0.47
N ALA A 76 14.52 -6.53 -0.29
CA ALA A 76 14.61 -6.31 -1.73
C ALA A 76 13.53 -7.07 -2.53
N ASN A 77 13.25 -8.31 -2.13
CA ASN A 77 12.45 -9.27 -2.91
C ASN A 77 11.17 -9.73 -2.20
N GLY A 78 11.08 -9.62 -0.88
CA GLY A 78 9.86 -9.89 -0.10
C GLY A 78 8.91 -8.70 -0.03
N LEU A 79 9.37 -7.48 -0.32
CA LEU A 79 8.55 -6.27 -0.37
C LEU A 79 8.49 -5.73 -1.80
N THR A 80 7.28 -5.69 -2.35
CA THR A 80 7.06 -5.25 -3.74
C THR A 80 7.07 -3.73 -3.88
N SER A 81 7.11 -3.25 -5.12
CA SER A 81 6.99 -1.83 -5.48
C SER A 81 8.01 -0.93 -4.77
N LEU A 82 9.23 -1.43 -4.54
CA LEU A 82 10.34 -0.69 -3.91
C LEU A 82 10.09 -0.29 -2.45
N THR A 83 9.07 -0.82 -1.78
CA THR A 83 8.73 -0.44 -0.40
C THR A 83 9.77 -0.89 0.62
N GLY A 84 10.63 -1.86 0.28
CA GLY A 84 11.64 -2.42 1.19
C GLY A 84 13.05 -1.85 1.07
N ILE A 85 13.37 -1.04 0.05
CA ILE A 85 14.74 -0.59 -0.21
C ILE A 85 15.22 0.57 0.71
N TRP A 86 14.56 0.77 1.86
CA TRP A 86 14.75 1.91 2.76
C TRP A 86 15.27 1.47 4.13
N THR A 87 16.20 2.25 4.71
CA THR A 87 16.77 1.99 6.05
C THR A 87 15.70 2.04 7.14
N GLU A 88 14.70 2.89 6.98
CA GLU A 88 13.57 2.99 7.89
C GLU A 88 12.74 1.68 7.91
N MET A 89 12.60 1.03 6.74
CA MET A 89 11.91 -0.26 6.65
C MET A 89 12.77 -1.40 7.22
N ARG A 90 14.11 -1.33 7.06
CA ARG A 90 15.02 -2.27 7.74
C ARG A 90 14.85 -2.19 9.25
N ALA A 91 14.91 -1.00 9.84
CA ALA A 91 14.75 -0.82 11.28
C ALA A 91 13.38 -1.34 11.77
N HIS A 92 12.33 -1.15 10.97
CA HIS A 92 11.00 -1.67 11.25
C HIS A 92 11.00 -3.21 11.30
N LEU A 93 11.53 -3.89 10.29
CA LEU A 93 11.55 -5.35 10.23
C LEU A 93 12.52 -5.97 11.25
N GLU A 94 13.67 -5.31 11.53
CA GLU A 94 14.58 -5.74 12.59
C GLU A 94 13.88 -5.78 13.94
N TRP A 95 13.14 -4.73 14.28
CA TRP A 95 12.34 -4.70 15.51
C TRP A 95 11.22 -5.75 15.48
N GLN A 96 10.47 -5.83 14.39
CA GLN A 96 9.35 -6.77 14.29
C GLN A 96 9.78 -8.23 14.44
N ARG A 97 10.97 -8.61 13.91
CA ARG A 97 11.56 -9.94 14.10
C ARG A 97 11.92 -10.25 15.55
N THR A 98 11.97 -9.27 16.46
CA THR A 98 12.20 -9.47 17.91
C THR A 98 10.91 -9.65 18.70
N THR A 99 9.76 -9.57 18.04
CA THR A 99 8.41 -9.66 18.65
C THR A 99 7.64 -10.85 18.11
N ASP A 100 6.49 -11.17 18.72
CA ASP A 100 5.54 -12.16 18.20
C ASP A 100 4.59 -11.57 17.13
N SER A 101 4.76 -10.28 16.79
CA SER A 101 3.94 -9.60 15.77
C SER A 101 4.27 -10.13 14.38
N ARG A 102 3.23 -10.45 13.61
CA ARG A 102 3.37 -11.01 12.26
C ARG A 102 3.34 -9.91 11.20
N PHE A 103 4.07 -10.14 10.11
CA PHE A 103 4.05 -9.30 8.92
C PHE A 103 3.20 -9.92 7.82
N TYR A 104 2.33 -9.10 7.19
CA TYR A 104 1.52 -9.51 6.05
C TYR A 104 1.60 -8.47 4.94
N GLY A 105 1.76 -8.93 3.69
CA GLY A 105 1.38 -8.15 2.52
C GLY A 105 -0.13 -8.24 2.30
N ILE A 106 -0.73 -7.20 1.73
CA ILE A 106 -2.16 -7.22 1.39
C ILE A 106 -2.43 -7.15 -0.11
N ASP A 107 -1.43 -6.83 -0.92
CA ASP A 107 -1.56 -6.56 -2.35
C ASP A 107 -1.37 -7.82 -3.21
N LEU A 108 -1.61 -7.69 -4.52
CA LEU A 108 -1.63 -8.79 -5.49
C LEU A 108 -0.26 -9.43 -5.71
N GLY A 109 0.82 -8.70 -5.52
CA GLY A 109 2.19 -9.17 -5.80
C GLY A 109 2.71 -8.77 -7.18
N GLY A 110 3.95 -9.15 -7.49
CA GLY A 110 4.61 -8.90 -8.76
C GLY A 110 4.63 -7.43 -9.19
N ALA A 111 4.70 -6.49 -8.25
CA ALA A 111 4.55 -5.04 -8.49
C ALA A 111 3.29 -4.70 -9.34
N ASN A 112 2.23 -5.50 -9.20
CA ASN A 112 0.95 -5.43 -9.93
C ASN A 112 1.07 -5.57 -11.47
N ALA A 113 2.18 -6.12 -11.96
CA ALA A 113 2.48 -6.25 -13.39
C ALA A 113 3.15 -7.58 -13.78
N SER A 114 3.43 -8.47 -12.82
CA SER A 114 4.04 -9.78 -13.09
C SER A 114 3.31 -10.90 -12.34
N LEU A 115 2.85 -11.91 -13.09
CA LEU A 115 2.28 -13.14 -12.51
C LEU A 115 3.34 -14.12 -12.01
N VAL A 116 4.61 -13.92 -12.38
CA VAL A 116 5.68 -14.90 -12.14
C VAL A 116 5.88 -15.18 -10.65
N PRO A 117 6.03 -14.19 -9.74
CA PRO A 117 6.27 -14.49 -8.33
C PRO A 117 5.10 -15.28 -7.71
N GLY A 118 3.87 -14.86 -8.02
CA GLY A 118 2.68 -15.52 -7.52
C GLY A 118 2.55 -16.96 -8.03
N LEU A 119 2.73 -17.19 -9.35
CA LEU A 119 2.70 -18.53 -9.93
C LEU A 119 3.81 -19.42 -9.39
N ALA A 120 5.06 -18.92 -9.32
CA ALA A 120 6.20 -19.70 -8.83
C ALA A 120 6.03 -20.19 -7.39
N ALA A 121 5.25 -19.51 -6.59
CA ALA A 121 4.95 -19.88 -5.20
C ALA A 121 3.84 -20.93 -5.04
N LEU A 122 3.14 -21.29 -6.13
CA LEU A 122 2.05 -22.25 -6.09
C LEU A 122 2.53 -23.67 -6.46
N PRO A 123 1.99 -24.72 -5.81
CA PRO A 123 2.29 -26.10 -6.21
C PRO A 123 1.53 -26.49 -7.48
N GLY A 124 2.14 -27.37 -8.27
CA GLY A 124 1.48 -28.00 -9.42
C GLY A 124 1.17 -27.04 -10.59
N VAL A 125 1.88 -25.94 -10.72
CA VAL A 125 1.70 -24.97 -11.80
C VAL A 125 2.07 -25.60 -13.15
N PRO A 126 1.17 -25.61 -14.14
CA PRO A 126 1.50 -26.01 -15.51
C PRO A 126 2.61 -25.12 -16.09
N GLU A 127 3.61 -25.75 -16.74
CA GLU A 127 4.79 -25.08 -17.29
C GLU A 127 4.43 -23.92 -18.23
N PHE A 128 3.42 -24.10 -19.08
CA PHE A 128 2.98 -23.07 -20.03
C PHE A 128 2.50 -21.77 -19.37
N LEU A 129 1.97 -21.84 -18.12
CA LEU A 129 1.57 -20.64 -17.37
C LEU A 129 2.78 -19.82 -16.99
N LEU A 130 3.84 -20.46 -16.48
CA LEU A 130 5.10 -19.76 -16.11
C LEU A 130 5.81 -19.22 -17.35
N GLU A 131 5.89 -20.00 -18.43
CA GLU A 131 6.48 -19.56 -19.70
C GLU A 131 5.76 -18.34 -20.26
N THR A 132 4.42 -18.39 -20.32
CA THR A 132 3.61 -17.26 -20.81
C THR A 132 3.76 -16.04 -19.90
N ALA A 133 3.70 -16.21 -18.57
CA ALA A 133 3.86 -15.11 -17.61
C ALA A 133 5.26 -14.47 -17.72
N THR A 134 6.32 -15.26 -17.88
CA THR A 134 7.69 -14.78 -18.05
C THR A 134 7.87 -13.97 -19.34
N ALA A 135 7.19 -14.34 -20.42
CA ALA A 135 7.30 -13.65 -21.70
C ALA A 135 6.86 -12.18 -21.66
N PHE A 136 5.96 -11.81 -20.75
CA PHE A 136 5.51 -10.41 -20.62
C PHE A 136 5.82 -9.77 -19.26
N GLY A 137 6.12 -10.53 -18.22
CA GLY A 137 6.24 -10.05 -16.84
C GLY A 137 7.22 -8.89 -16.65
N ALA A 138 6.99 -8.12 -15.61
CA ALA A 138 7.90 -7.06 -15.15
C ALA A 138 8.95 -7.64 -14.18
N GLU A 139 10.17 -7.12 -14.24
CA GLU A 139 11.20 -7.42 -13.25
C GLU A 139 11.03 -6.58 -11.98
N SER A 140 10.48 -5.38 -12.14
CA SER A 140 10.21 -4.42 -11.06
C SER A 140 9.08 -3.46 -11.44
N ALA A 141 8.74 -2.54 -10.53
CA ALA A 141 7.77 -1.47 -10.80
C ALA A 141 8.15 -0.61 -12.02
N TYR A 142 9.44 -0.48 -12.34
CA TYR A 142 9.93 0.31 -13.49
C TYR A 142 9.52 -0.28 -14.83
N SER A 143 9.54 -1.61 -14.94
CA SER A 143 9.19 -2.30 -16.20
C SER A 143 7.70 -2.57 -16.33
N ALA A 144 6.84 -2.18 -15.37
CA ALA A 144 5.41 -2.43 -15.40
C ALA A 144 4.71 -1.87 -16.68
N PRO A 145 4.95 -0.63 -17.14
CA PRO A 145 4.34 -0.14 -18.38
C PRO A 145 4.71 -0.99 -19.60
N ALA A 146 5.97 -1.43 -19.68
CA ALA A 146 6.43 -2.30 -20.76
C ALA A 146 5.81 -3.70 -20.67
N ALA A 147 5.58 -4.22 -19.47
CA ALA A 147 4.91 -5.51 -19.26
C ALA A 147 3.47 -5.49 -19.81
N PHE A 148 2.70 -4.43 -19.52
CA PHE A 148 1.35 -4.27 -20.08
C PHE A 148 1.36 -4.21 -21.61
N GLY A 149 2.32 -3.51 -22.21
CA GLY A 149 2.51 -3.47 -23.66
C GLY A 149 2.83 -4.87 -24.26
N ARG A 150 3.72 -5.64 -23.62
CA ARG A 150 4.04 -7.01 -24.04
C ARG A 150 2.83 -7.94 -23.90
N TYR A 151 2.08 -7.83 -22.79
CA TYR A 151 0.85 -8.59 -22.60
C TYR A 151 -0.18 -8.28 -23.70
N ALA A 152 -0.39 -7.00 -24.02
CA ALA A 152 -1.33 -6.57 -25.07
C ALA A 152 -0.94 -7.11 -26.45
N ALA A 153 0.35 -7.34 -26.71
CA ALA A 153 0.87 -7.88 -27.96
C ALA A 153 0.74 -9.42 -28.08
N LEU A 154 0.39 -10.14 -27.01
CA LEU A 154 0.14 -11.57 -27.09
C LEU A 154 -1.11 -11.87 -27.94
N GLU A 155 -1.10 -13.01 -28.64
CA GLU A 155 -2.29 -13.50 -29.33
C GLU A 155 -3.46 -13.70 -28.36
N GLN A 156 -4.68 -13.39 -28.80
CA GLN A 156 -5.88 -13.52 -27.96
C GLN A 156 -6.03 -14.93 -27.36
N SER A 157 -5.78 -15.97 -28.19
CA SER A 157 -5.82 -17.37 -27.74
C SER A 157 -4.84 -17.67 -26.61
N THR A 158 -3.65 -17.07 -26.64
CA THR A 158 -2.65 -17.22 -25.58
C THR A 158 -3.11 -16.55 -24.27
N ARG A 159 -3.68 -15.35 -24.37
CA ARG A 159 -4.24 -14.65 -23.20
C ARG A 159 -5.42 -15.43 -22.59
N ASP A 160 -6.28 -15.99 -23.43
CA ASP A 160 -7.43 -16.78 -22.98
C ASP A 160 -7.00 -18.11 -22.34
N ALA A 161 -5.98 -18.79 -22.91
CA ALA A 161 -5.40 -19.99 -22.33
C ALA A 161 -4.73 -19.72 -20.97
N LEU A 162 -4.00 -18.59 -20.82
CA LEU A 162 -3.40 -18.17 -19.56
C LEU A 162 -4.49 -18.00 -18.48
N THR A 163 -5.54 -17.22 -18.77
CA THR A 163 -6.64 -16.97 -17.82
C THR A 163 -7.37 -18.26 -17.46
N ALA A 164 -7.66 -19.13 -18.43
CA ALA A 164 -8.32 -20.41 -18.18
C ALA A 164 -7.46 -21.32 -17.29
N GLY A 165 -6.16 -21.44 -17.59
CA GLY A 165 -5.24 -22.25 -16.80
C GLY A 165 -5.06 -21.73 -15.35
N ILE A 166 -5.01 -20.40 -15.14
CA ILE A 166 -4.99 -19.82 -13.80
C ILE A 166 -6.30 -20.12 -13.04
N ALA A 167 -7.44 -20.02 -13.70
CA ALA A 167 -8.74 -20.33 -13.10
C ALA A 167 -8.84 -21.82 -12.71
N GLU A 168 -8.38 -22.73 -13.55
CA GLU A 168 -8.32 -24.16 -13.27
C GLU A 168 -7.39 -24.48 -12.10
N LEU A 169 -6.17 -23.92 -12.10
CA LEU A 169 -5.21 -24.08 -11.00
C LEU A 169 -5.79 -23.60 -9.66
N ARG A 170 -6.39 -22.41 -9.65
CA ARG A 170 -7.06 -21.87 -8.47
C ARG A 170 -8.18 -22.79 -7.97
N ALA A 171 -9.05 -23.27 -8.88
CA ALA A 171 -10.15 -24.16 -8.53
C ALA A 171 -9.63 -25.47 -7.93
N HIS A 172 -8.58 -26.05 -8.52
CA HIS A 172 -7.93 -27.28 -8.03
C HIS A 172 -7.37 -27.08 -6.62
N LEU A 173 -6.55 -26.05 -6.39
CA LEU A 173 -5.95 -25.73 -5.08
C LEU A 173 -7.01 -25.43 -4.01
N THR A 174 -8.13 -24.80 -4.41
CA THR A 174 -9.24 -24.52 -3.47
C THR A 174 -10.01 -25.78 -3.08
N ALA A 175 -10.13 -26.73 -3.99
CA ALA A 175 -10.88 -27.99 -3.77
C ALA A 175 -10.05 -29.05 -3.04
N GLU A 176 -8.73 -29.00 -3.11
CA GLU A 176 -7.83 -29.98 -2.53
C GLU A 176 -7.77 -29.84 -1.00
N ARG A 177 -8.11 -30.94 -0.31
CA ARG A 177 -8.11 -30.97 1.16
C ARG A 177 -6.70 -30.94 1.73
N GLY A 178 -6.44 -30.03 2.64
CA GLY A 178 -5.14 -29.89 3.32
C GLY A 178 -4.18 -28.92 2.63
N THR A 179 -4.59 -28.29 1.54
CA THR A 179 -3.81 -27.17 0.96
C THR A 179 -3.68 -26.06 2.00
N ASP A 180 -2.46 -25.54 2.15
CA ASP A 180 -2.19 -24.38 3.03
C ASP A 180 -3.12 -23.21 2.64
N PRO A 181 -3.90 -22.67 3.60
CA PRO A 181 -4.79 -21.52 3.32
C PRO A 181 -4.08 -20.32 2.68
N ALA A 182 -2.80 -20.11 2.95
CA ALA A 182 -2.02 -19.03 2.33
C ALA A 182 -1.70 -19.34 0.86
N VAL A 183 -1.51 -20.61 0.49
CA VAL A 183 -1.38 -21.03 -0.92
C VAL A 183 -2.69 -20.80 -1.66
N VAL A 184 -3.82 -21.15 -1.05
CA VAL A 184 -5.15 -20.89 -1.64
C VAL A 184 -5.35 -19.38 -1.81
N ARG A 185 -4.97 -18.56 -0.81
CA ARG A 185 -5.06 -17.10 -0.92
C ARG A 185 -4.18 -16.56 -2.05
N SER A 186 -2.93 -17.03 -2.16
CA SER A 186 -2.03 -16.68 -3.26
C SER A 186 -2.63 -17.01 -4.63
N ALA A 187 -3.26 -18.17 -4.78
CA ALA A 187 -3.93 -18.55 -6.05
C ALA A 187 -5.10 -17.61 -6.39
N HIS A 188 -5.85 -17.12 -5.41
CA HIS A 188 -6.89 -16.11 -5.61
C HIS A 188 -6.30 -14.78 -6.06
N LEU A 189 -5.16 -14.36 -5.47
CA LEU A 189 -4.49 -13.12 -5.83
C LEU A 189 -3.85 -13.18 -7.22
N VAL A 190 -3.30 -14.32 -7.63
CA VAL A 190 -2.81 -14.54 -9.01
C VAL A 190 -3.95 -14.39 -10.02
N ALA A 191 -5.13 -14.94 -9.72
CA ALA A 191 -6.29 -14.78 -10.59
C ALA A 191 -6.80 -13.31 -10.64
N ALA A 192 -6.78 -12.60 -9.53
CA ALA A 192 -7.11 -11.18 -9.50
C ALA A 192 -6.09 -10.34 -10.28
N LEU A 193 -4.79 -10.66 -10.16
CA LEU A 193 -3.73 -9.97 -10.90
C LEU A 193 -3.85 -10.18 -12.42
N ASP A 194 -4.23 -11.38 -12.88
CA ASP A 194 -4.52 -11.61 -14.31
C ASP A 194 -5.62 -10.66 -14.81
N LEU A 195 -6.69 -10.45 -14.04
CA LEU A 195 -7.76 -9.51 -14.38
C LEU A 195 -7.23 -8.07 -14.42
N VAL A 196 -6.41 -7.67 -13.44
CA VAL A 196 -5.78 -6.33 -13.40
C VAL A 196 -4.91 -6.10 -14.63
N ILE A 197 -4.02 -7.04 -14.96
CA ILE A 197 -3.13 -6.93 -16.14
C ILE A 197 -3.97 -6.83 -17.42
N ARG A 198 -5.03 -7.63 -17.56
CA ARG A 198 -5.94 -7.57 -18.71
C ARG A 198 -6.64 -6.23 -18.83
N ALA A 199 -7.15 -5.68 -17.74
CA ALA A 199 -7.80 -4.37 -17.70
C ALA A 199 -6.80 -3.24 -18.04
N MET A 200 -5.62 -3.25 -17.43
CA MET A 200 -4.55 -2.27 -17.72
C MET A 200 -4.13 -2.31 -19.19
N ALA A 201 -3.97 -3.50 -19.77
CA ALA A 201 -3.62 -3.66 -21.19
C ALA A 201 -4.70 -3.13 -22.14
N ARG A 202 -5.96 -3.01 -21.69
CA ARG A 202 -7.08 -2.40 -22.43
C ARG A 202 -7.26 -0.91 -22.12
N GLY A 203 -6.48 -0.33 -21.20
CA GLY A 203 -6.66 1.05 -20.72
C GLY A 203 -7.83 1.23 -19.75
N GLU A 204 -8.38 0.15 -19.19
CA GLU A 204 -9.51 0.12 -18.25
C GLU A 204 -9.00 0.28 -16.80
N GLN A 205 -8.34 1.40 -16.51
CA GLN A 205 -7.67 1.65 -15.23
C GLN A 205 -8.63 1.58 -14.03
N ARG A 206 -9.85 2.12 -14.16
CA ARG A 206 -10.85 2.07 -13.10
C ARG A 206 -11.20 0.63 -12.70
N GLU A 207 -11.39 -0.25 -13.70
CA GLU A 207 -11.69 -1.67 -13.46
C GLU A 207 -10.50 -2.36 -12.78
N ALA A 208 -9.28 -2.12 -13.28
CA ALA A 208 -8.06 -2.67 -12.69
C ALA A 208 -7.92 -2.29 -11.20
N MET A 209 -8.11 -1.01 -10.87
CA MET A 209 -8.02 -0.52 -9.49
C MET A 209 -9.14 -1.10 -8.62
N SER A 210 -10.37 -1.16 -9.11
CA SER A 210 -11.49 -1.74 -8.35
C SER A 210 -11.28 -3.23 -8.03
N VAL A 211 -10.75 -4.01 -8.98
CA VAL A 211 -10.41 -5.43 -8.75
C VAL A 211 -9.28 -5.56 -7.72
N ARG A 212 -8.24 -4.70 -7.81
CA ARG A 212 -7.12 -4.68 -6.86
C ARG A 212 -7.60 -4.39 -5.45
N ASP A 213 -8.35 -3.29 -5.25
CA ASP A 213 -8.83 -2.87 -3.94
C ASP A 213 -9.78 -3.90 -3.30
N ALA A 214 -10.67 -4.51 -4.07
CA ALA A 214 -11.52 -5.60 -3.60
C ALA A 214 -10.69 -6.82 -3.14
N ALA A 215 -9.67 -7.21 -3.91
CA ALA A 215 -8.77 -8.31 -3.54
C ALA A 215 -7.93 -7.99 -2.30
N MET A 216 -7.48 -6.75 -2.12
CA MET A 216 -6.82 -6.28 -0.90
C MET A 216 -7.76 -6.38 0.31
N ALA A 217 -9.03 -5.96 0.17
CA ALA A 217 -10.03 -6.07 1.24
C ALA A 217 -10.31 -7.53 1.64
N ASP A 218 -10.36 -8.43 0.68
CA ASP A 218 -10.48 -9.86 0.93
C ASP A 218 -9.24 -10.42 1.64
N THR A 219 -8.04 -9.89 1.35
CA THR A 219 -6.81 -10.28 2.03
C THR A 219 -6.83 -9.81 3.49
N VAL A 220 -7.24 -8.57 3.76
CA VAL A 220 -7.41 -8.08 5.13
C VAL A 220 -8.42 -8.94 5.90
N SER A 221 -9.55 -9.29 5.30
CA SER A 221 -10.52 -10.21 5.92
C SER A 221 -9.91 -11.58 6.22
N TRP A 222 -9.11 -12.12 5.29
CA TRP A 222 -8.38 -13.38 5.48
C TRP A 222 -7.37 -13.31 6.65
N ILE A 223 -6.67 -12.17 6.81
CA ILE A 223 -5.76 -11.93 7.93
C ILE A 223 -6.55 -11.90 9.25
N LEU A 224 -7.69 -11.21 9.32
CA LEU A 224 -8.53 -11.09 10.51
C LEU A 224 -9.22 -12.40 10.97
N GLU A 225 -9.22 -13.43 10.13
CA GLU A 225 -9.56 -14.79 10.55
C GLU A 225 -8.45 -15.47 11.40
N ARG A 226 -7.24 -14.89 11.46
CA ARG A 226 -6.02 -15.43 12.04
C ARG A 226 -5.40 -14.53 13.09
N GLU A 227 -5.69 -13.26 13.01
CA GLU A 227 -5.15 -12.21 13.87
C GLU A 227 -6.31 -11.44 14.53
N ASP A 228 -6.16 -11.14 15.80
CA ASP A 228 -7.21 -10.45 16.55
C ASP A 228 -7.27 -8.96 16.20
N ARG A 229 -6.11 -8.31 16.19
CA ARG A 229 -5.97 -6.87 15.92
C ARG A 229 -4.76 -6.58 15.02
N ILE A 230 -4.93 -5.72 14.02
CA ILE A 230 -3.88 -5.41 13.04
C ILE A 230 -3.70 -3.90 12.82
N LEU A 231 -2.44 -3.48 12.65
CA LEU A 231 -2.12 -2.19 12.03
C LEU A 231 -2.06 -2.39 10.52
N LEU A 232 -2.93 -1.69 9.79
CA LEU A 232 -3.00 -1.71 8.34
C LEU A 232 -2.35 -0.45 7.77
N ALA A 233 -1.29 -0.57 6.98
CA ALA A 233 -0.55 0.54 6.40
C ALA A 233 -0.62 0.53 4.88
N ALA A 234 -1.19 1.60 4.30
CA ALA A 234 -1.29 1.78 2.85
C ALA A 234 -1.40 3.26 2.49
N HIS A 235 -1.47 3.56 1.20
CA HIS A 235 -1.78 4.90 0.74
C HIS A 235 -3.19 5.35 1.16
N ASN A 236 -3.39 6.62 1.50
CA ASN A 236 -4.69 7.18 1.88
C ASN A 236 -5.81 6.80 0.90
N GLY A 237 -5.50 6.84 -0.40
CA GLY A 237 -6.46 6.52 -1.46
C GLY A 237 -7.05 5.12 -1.39
N HIS A 238 -6.33 4.16 -0.79
CA HIS A 238 -6.83 2.81 -0.52
C HIS A 238 -7.62 2.73 0.79
N LEU A 239 -7.18 3.45 1.84
CA LEU A 239 -7.73 3.30 3.19
C LEU A 239 -8.97 4.13 3.47
N GLN A 240 -9.17 5.22 2.74
CA GLN A 240 -10.27 6.18 2.99
C GLN A 240 -11.66 5.57 2.81
N ARG A 241 -12.62 6.01 3.62
CA ARG A 241 -14.05 5.70 3.49
C ARG A 241 -14.77 6.69 2.54
N TRP A 242 -14.11 7.04 1.46
CA TRP A 242 -14.59 7.96 0.44
C TRP A 242 -14.26 7.41 -0.95
N PRO A 243 -15.14 7.55 -1.94
CA PRO A 243 -14.84 7.06 -3.29
C PRO A 243 -13.50 7.60 -3.79
N GLY A 244 -12.64 6.72 -4.29
CA GLY A 244 -11.36 7.11 -4.86
C GLY A 244 -11.57 7.80 -6.20
N VAL A 245 -10.92 8.96 -6.40
CA VAL A 245 -10.92 9.66 -7.68
C VAL A 245 -9.48 9.96 -8.07
N LEU A 246 -9.01 9.37 -9.17
CA LEU A 246 -7.76 9.76 -9.80
C LEU A 246 -8.05 10.80 -10.90
N PRO A 247 -7.13 11.75 -11.17
CA PRO A 247 -7.34 12.74 -12.22
C PRO A 247 -7.72 12.11 -13.57
N GLY A 248 -8.87 12.51 -14.13
CA GLY A 248 -9.37 12.00 -15.40
C GLY A 248 -10.07 10.63 -15.35
N MET A 249 -10.28 10.07 -14.16
CA MET A 249 -10.99 8.80 -13.97
C MET A 249 -12.33 9.01 -13.26
N GLU A 250 -13.27 8.08 -13.50
CA GLU A 250 -14.49 7.97 -12.72
C GLU A 250 -14.19 7.45 -11.30
N ALA A 251 -15.06 7.79 -10.35
CA ALA A 251 -14.97 7.32 -8.97
C ALA A 251 -14.94 5.78 -8.90
N MET A 252 -14.10 5.25 -8.02
CA MET A 252 -13.96 3.81 -7.75
C MET A 252 -14.17 3.54 -6.27
N THR A 253 -14.46 2.27 -5.94
CA THR A 253 -14.59 1.80 -4.56
C THR A 253 -13.23 1.38 -4.02
N PRO A 254 -12.60 2.14 -3.10
CA PRO A 254 -11.32 1.77 -2.51
C PRO A 254 -11.49 0.66 -1.46
N LEU A 255 -10.37 0.02 -1.10
CA LEU A 255 -10.24 -0.95 -0.01
C LEU A 255 -10.98 -0.50 1.27
N GLY A 256 -10.83 0.77 1.66
CA GLY A 256 -11.41 1.31 2.89
C GLY A 256 -12.94 1.30 2.91
N LEU A 257 -13.62 1.51 1.78
CA LEU A 257 -15.07 1.36 1.70
C LEU A 257 -15.50 -0.10 1.86
N HIS A 258 -14.79 -1.06 1.24
CA HIS A 258 -15.06 -2.48 1.46
C HIS A 258 -14.88 -2.91 2.91
N LEU A 259 -13.83 -2.38 3.58
CA LEU A 259 -13.58 -2.69 4.99
C LEU A 259 -14.62 -2.03 5.90
N ALA A 260 -15.01 -0.79 5.65
CA ALA A 260 -16.05 -0.10 6.41
C ALA A 260 -17.38 -0.85 6.37
N ASP A 261 -17.79 -1.35 5.20
CA ASP A 261 -19.00 -2.15 5.05
C ASP A 261 -18.94 -3.48 5.82
N ARG A 262 -17.75 -4.09 5.94
CA ARG A 262 -17.56 -5.39 6.60
C ARG A 262 -17.36 -5.30 8.10
N LEU A 263 -16.69 -4.25 8.57
CA LEU A 263 -16.17 -4.13 9.93
C LEU A 263 -16.89 -3.06 10.77
N GLY A 264 -17.55 -2.08 10.14
CA GLY A 264 -18.19 -1.00 10.87
C GLY A 264 -17.20 -0.28 11.81
N ASP A 265 -17.53 -0.22 13.11
CA ASP A 265 -16.73 0.45 14.13
C ASP A 265 -15.40 -0.25 14.45
N ASP A 266 -15.20 -1.51 14.01
CA ASP A 266 -13.93 -2.22 14.12
C ASP A 266 -12.84 -1.70 13.16
N TYR A 267 -13.19 -0.74 12.24
CA TYR A 267 -12.28 -0.14 11.28
C TYR A 267 -12.09 1.35 11.54
N VAL A 268 -10.97 1.71 12.15
CA VAL A 268 -10.57 3.10 12.42
C VAL A 268 -9.56 3.56 11.38
N VAL A 269 -9.79 4.71 10.76
CA VAL A 269 -8.96 5.25 9.68
C VAL A 269 -8.24 6.53 10.12
N ILE A 270 -6.93 6.47 10.08
CA ILE A 270 -6.03 7.59 10.34
C ILE A 270 -5.46 8.04 8.98
N GLY A 271 -5.99 9.15 8.44
CA GLY A 271 -5.47 9.75 7.22
C GLY A 271 -4.24 10.60 7.48
N ALA A 272 -3.34 10.72 6.51
CA ALA A 272 -2.18 11.59 6.60
C ALA A 272 -2.29 12.77 5.64
N THR A 273 -1.85 13.96 6.09
CA THR A 273 -1.68 15.17 5.29
C THR A 273 -0.24 15.67 5.40
N ASN A 274 0.28 16.26 4.31
CA ASN A 274 1.66 16.71 4.25
C ASN A 274 1.73 18.22 3.95
N GLY A 275 2.66 18.90 4.60
CA GLY A 275 3.03 20.28 4.29
C GLY A 275 3.92 20.35 3.03
N SER A 276 5.17 20.78 3.17
CA SER A 276 6.16 20.88 2.09
C SER A 276 7.26 19.82 2.22
N GLY A 277 8.18 19.77 1.27
CA GLY A 277 9.36 18.91 1.34
C GLY A 277 9.66 18.17 0.06
N ARG A 278 9.77 16.84 0.14
CA ARG A 278 10.01 15.95 -1.01
C ARG A 278 8.91 14.93 -1.14
N THR A 279 8.54 14.58 -2.36
CA THR A 279 7.49 13.59 -2.64
C THR A 279 7.91 12.67 -3.77
N LEU A 280 7.30 11.49 -3.83
CA LEU A 280 7.49 10.58 -4.95
C LEU A 280 7.17 11.28 -6.28
N HIS A 281 8.07 11.16 -7.25
CA HIS A 281 7.85 11.65 -8.61
C HIS A 281 6.74 10.83 -9.28
N GLN A 282 5.70 11.48 -9.81
CA GLN A 282 4.59 10.82 -10.51
C GLN A 282 4.71 10.91 -12.04
N GLY A 283 5.79 11.51 -12.54
CA GLY A 283 6.04 11.69 -13.97
C GLY A 283 6.93 10.60 -14.57
N PRO A 284 7.29 10.76 -15.85
CA PRO A 284 8.20 9.86 -16.56
C PRO A 284 9.58 9.72 -15.89
N GLU A 285 9.98 10.72 -15.12
CA GLU A 285 11.26 10.81 -14.43
C GLU A 285 11.42 9.70 -13.39
N PHE A 286 10.32 9.23 -12.77
CA PHE A 286 10.33 8.03 -11.91
C PHE A 286 10.92 6.82 -12.64
N PHE A 287 10.55 6.60 -13.89
CA PHE A 287 11.04 5.48 -14.71
C PHE A 287 12.47 5.64 -15.20
N THR A 288 13.12 6.79 -14.92
CA THR A 288 14.53 7.06 -15.20
C THR A 288 15.38 7.11 -13.94
N GLY A 289 14.83 6.72 -12.79
CA GLY A 289 15.53 6.66 -11.51
C GLY A 289 15.46 7.94 -10.66
N GLN A 290 14.74 8.96 -11.11
CA GLN A 290 14.47 10.16 -10.30
C GLN A 290 13.24 9.93 -9.43
N PHE A 291 13.43 9.36 -8.25
CA PHE A 291 12.32 8.99 -7.37
C PHE A 291 11.56 10.18 -6.80
N PHE A 292 12.27 11.24 -6.44
CA PHE A 292 11.70 12.34 -5.66
C PHE A 292 11.75 13.66 -6.40
N ALA A 293 10.69 14.43 -6.20
CA ALA A 293 10.55 15.82 -6.65
C ALA A 293 10.28 16.73 -5.46
N ASP A 294 10.47 18.03 -5.65
CA ASP A 294 10.08 19.02 -4.66
C ASP A 294 8.57 19.01 -4.45
N LEU A 295 8.15 19.00 -3.20
CA LEU A 295 6.77 19.15 -2.79
C LEU A 295 6.57 20.58 -2.29
N PRO A 296 5.96 21.48 -3.09
CA PRO A 296 5.73 22.86 -2.68
C PRO A 296 4.71 22.93 -1.53
N ALA A 297 4.59 24.10 -0.91
CA ALA A 297 3.54 24.37 0.05
C ALA A 297 2.16 23.99 -0.53
N PRO A 298 1.23 23.49 0.29
CA PRO A 298 -0.10 23.10 -0.18
C PRO A 298 -0.86 24.27 -0.79
N GLU A 299 -1.72 23.98 -1.79
CA GLU A 299 -2.61 24.98 -2.37
C GLU A 299 -3.60 25.51 -1.32
N ALA A 300 -3.81 26.82 -1.33
CA ALA A 300 -4.80 27.45 -0.45
C ALA A 300 -6.21 26.83 -0.65
N GLY A 301 -6.92 26.62 0.45
CA GLY A 301 -8.24 25.98 0.42
C GLY A 301 -8.21 24.46 0.28
N SER A 302 -7.03 23.82 0.38
CA SER A 302 -6.90 22.38 0.56
C SER A 302 -6.89 22.00 2.03
N LEU A 303 -7.18 20.73 2.31
CA LEU A 303 -7.10 20.15 3.65
C LEU A 303 -5.68 20.24 4.22
N ASP A 304 -4.68 20.00 3.38
CA ASP A 304 -3.27 20.07 3.76
C ASP A 304 -2.84 21.48 4.18
N ALA A 305 -3.27 22.50 3.43
CA ALA A 305 -3.05 23.92 3.82
C ALA A 305 -3.77 24.27 5.12
N PHE A 306 -5.03 23.83 5.25
CA PHE A 306 -5.82 24.05 6.45
C PHE A 306 -5.19 23.40 7.69
N MET A 307 -4.65 22.17 7.58
CA MET A 307 -3.92 21.53 8.68
C MET A 307 -2.65 22.30 9.03
N GLY A 308 -1.88 22.77 8.05
CA GLY A 308 -0.69 23.58 8.28
C GLY A 308 -0.96 24.92 8.98
N GLU A 309 -2.17 25.49 8.82
CA GLU A 309 -2.57 26.71 9.56
C GLU A 309 -2.87 26.46 11.05
N LEU A 310 -3.09 25.19 11.47
CA LEU A 310 -3.42 24.86 12.85
C LEU A 310 -2.18 24.76 13.75
N CYS A 311 -1.08 24.21 13.22
CA CYS A 311 0.16 23.99 13.97
C CYS A 311 1.34 23.76 13.01
N ASP A 312 2.51 24.34 13.34
CA ASP A 312 3.74 24.17 12.57
C ASP A 312 4.51 22.88 12.93
N GLU A 313 4.11 22.17 13.99
CA GLU A 313 4.72 20.92 14.42
C GLU A 313 3.84 19.71 14.01
N PRO A 314 4.39 18.48 13.90
CA PRO A 314 3.61 17.28 13.63
C PRO A 314 2.54 17.02 14.70
N PHE A 315 1.29 16.79 14.28
CA PHE A 315 0.17 16.58 15.20
C PHE A 315 -0.87 15.60 14.68
N ALA A 316 -1.72 15.11 15.59
CA ALA A 316 -2.96 14.40 15.31
C ALA A 316 -4.17 15.27 15.65
N LEU A 317 -5.24 15.13 14.85
CA LEU A 317 -6.55 15.75 15.03
C LEU A 317 -7.65 14.69 14.95
N ASP A 318 -8.33 14.40 16.06
CA ASP A 318 -9.49 13.48 16.08
C ASP A 318 -10.74 14.21 15.52
N LEU A 319 -11.17 13.79 14.32
CA LEU A 319 -12.29 14.39 13.61
C LEU A 319 -13.65 14.04 14.25
N ARG A 320 -13.74 12.94 14.98
CA ARG A 320 -14.97 12.48 15.66
C ARG A 320 -15.32 13.35 16.88
N ARG A 321 -14.32 14.12 17.39
CA ARG A 321 -14.45 15.00 18.56
C ARG A 321 -14.55 16.46 18.23
N LEU A 322 -14.71 16.80 16.95
CA LEU A 322 -14.86 18.19 16.52
C LEU A 322 -16.20 18.77 16.97
N SER A 323 -16.18 20.05 17.35
CA SER A 323 -17.42 20.81 17.47
C SER A 323 -18.10 20.93 16.11
N THR A 324 -19.42 21.19 16.08
CA THR A 324 -20.16 21.42 14.83
C THR A 324 -19.52 22.52 13.98
N GLU A 325 -19.02 23.58 14.60
CA GLU A 325 -18.33 24.69 13.94
C GLU A 325 -17.02 24.22 13.31
N ASP A 326 -16.18 23.50 14.07
CA ASP A 326 -14.90 22.97 13.58
C ASP A 326 -15.10 21.94 12.47
N ALA A 327 -16.08 21.05 12.59
CA ALA A 327 -16.42 20.10 11.53
C ALA A 327 -16.85 20.82 10.23
N SER A 328 -17.60 21.92 10.36
CA SER A 328 -17.99 22.74 9.20
C SER A 328 -16.78 23.39 8.53
N ARG A 329 -15.75 23.79 9.28
CA ARG A 329 -14.50 24.34 8.75
C ARG A 329 -13.71 23.29 7.99
N VAL A 330 -13.62 22.05 8.49
CA VAL A 330 -12.96 20.94 7.78
C VAL A 330 -13.72 20.61 6.48
N LYS A 331 -15.05 20.55 6.51
CA LYS A 331 -15.87 20.32 5.31
C LYS A 331 -15.75 21.42 4.25
N ALA A 332 -15.40 22.63 4.64
CA ALA A 332 -15.24 23.75 3.72
C ALA A 332 -13.94 23.66 2.87
N VAL A 333 -13.05 22.70 3.15
CA VAL A 333 -11.82 22.43 2.39
C VAL A 333 -11.88 21.02 1.78
N PRO A 334 -12.71 20.79 0.74
CA PRO A 334 -13.08 19.47 0.24
C PRO A 334 -12.02 18.84 -0.69
N ARG A 335 -10.77 19.28 -0.62
CA ARG A 335 -9.69 18.78 -1.47
C ARG A 335 -8.50 18.40 -0.61
N GLN A 336 -7.99 17.20 -0.82
CA GLN A 336 -6.77 16.70 -0.18
C GLN A 336 -5.70 16.42 -1.25
N ARG A 337 -4.44 16.59 -0.87
CA ARG A 337 -3.28 16.27 -1.67
C ARG A 337 -2.90 14.80 -1.54
N PHE A 338 -2.62 14.16 -2.66
CA PHE A 338 -2.07 12.81 -2.78
C PHE A 338 -0.78 12.88 -3.61
N GLY A 339 0.37 12.93 -2.95
CA GLY A 339 1.62 13.33 -3.59
C GLY A 339 1.50 14.75 -4.17
N PRO A 340 1.81 14.98 -5.45
CA PRO A 340 1.66 16.30 -6.09
C PRO A 340 0.23 16.62 -6.58
N SER A 341 -0.67 15.63 -6.60
CA SER A 341 -2.03 15.77 -7.15
C SER A 341 -3.06 16.01 -6.07
N TYR A 342 -4.21 16.60 -6.44
CA TYR A 342 -5.34 16.83 -5.52
C TYR A 342 -6.58 16.06 -5.95
N ALA A 343 -7.34 15.55 -4.98
CA ALA A 343 -8.64 14.92 -5.20
C ALA A 343 -9.68 15.50 -4.24
N GLU A 344 -10.95 15.45 -4.65
CA GLU A 344 -12.07 15.84 -3.80
C GLU A 344 -12.33 14.79 -2.72
N LEU A 345 -12.57 15.24 -1.49
CA LEU A 345 -12.74 14.40 -0.31
C LEU A 345 -13.51 15.15 0.79
N ASP A 346 -14.50 14.53 1.40
CA ASP A 346 -14.98 14.94 2.73
C ASP A 346 -14.18 14.22 3.81
N ALA A 347 -13.21 14.89 4.39
CA ALA A 347 -12.31 14.30 5.39
C ALA A 347 -13.06 13.81 6.64
N THR A 348 -14.20 14.43 7.00
CA THR A 348 -15.01 14.03 8.17
C THR A 348 -15.76 12.70 7.95
N VAL A 349 -15.85 12.24 6.71
CA VAL A 349 -16.41 10.94 6.33
C VAL A 349 -15.29 9.94 6.08
N ALA A 350 -14.22 10.39 5.40
CA ALA A 350 -13.13 9.53 4.96
C ALA A 350 -12.27 8.99 6.12
N TYR A 351 -12.09 9.79 7.18
CA TYR A 351 -11.15 9.51 8.27
C TYR A 351 -11.79 9.71 9.65
N ASP A 352 -11.26 9.02 10.66
CA ASP A 352 -11.55 9.24 12.08
C ASP A 352 -10.57 10.25 12.68
N VAL A 353 -9.30 10.14 12.28
CA VAL A 353 -8.20 10.99 12.73
C VAL A 353 -7.41 11.44 11.51
N ILE A 354 -6.87 12.66 11.55
CA ILE A 354 -5.85 13.11 10.60
C ILE A 354 -4.55 13.30 11.38
N VAL A 355 -3.46 12.75 10.84
CA VAL A 355 -2.10 13.12 11.22
C VAL A 355 -1.55 14.12 10.19
N HIS A 356 -0.94 15.21 10.67
CA HIS A 356 -0.31 16.20 9.81
C HIS A 356 1.20 16.21 10.00
N LEU A 357 1.91 16.14 8.87
CA LEU A 357 3.37 16.21 8.78
C LEU A 357 3.74 17.52 8.05
N PRO A 358 4.10 18.60 8.75
CA PRO A 358 4.36 19.92 8.14
C PRO A 358 5.51 19.89 7.13
N HIS A 359 6.47 18.97 7.33
CA HIS A 359 7.58 18.74 6.42
C HIS A 359 7.80 17.24 6.24
N VAL A 360 8.02 16.80 5.00
CA VAL A 360 8.34 15.41 4.65
C VAL A 360 9.61 15.33 3.83
N GLY A 361 10.47 14.40 4.21
CA GLY A 361 11.73 14.09 3.54
C GLY A 361 11.70 12.76 2.80
N GLU A 362 12.75 12.51 2.03
CA GLU A 362 12.98 11.24 1.37
C GLU A 362 13.37 10.17 2.40
N ALA A 363 12.85 8.95 2.25
CA ALA A 363 13.39 7.80 2.96
C ALA A 363 14.83 7.51 2.50
N THR A 364 15.63 6.94 3.39
CA THR A 364 17.06 6.71 3.13
C THR A 364 17.28 5.35 2.49
N PHE A 365 17.99 5.29 1.36
CA PHE A 365 18.31 4.02 0.72
C PHE A 365 19.10 3.08 1.64
N ASP A 366 18.69 1.83 1.67
CA ASP A 366 19.40 0.75 2.35
C ASP A 366 20.36 0.07 1.38
N ALA A 367 21.67 0.15 1.65
CA ALA A 367 22.69 -0.39 0.77
C ALA A 367 22.58 -1.92 0.60
N GLY A 368 22.26 -2.66 1.68
CA GLY A 368 22.13 -4.12 1.62
C GLY A 368 20.92 -4.55 0.79
N ALA A 369 19.76 -3.87 0.95
CA ALA A 369 18.59 -4.14 0.14
C ALA A 369 18.81 -3.76 -1.33
N LEU A 370 19.52 -2.67 -1.61
CA LEU A 370 19.88 -2.30 -2.98
C LEU A 370 20.78 -3.32 -3.65
N ASP A 371 21.79 -3.83 -2.95
CA ASP A 371 22.69 -4.85 -3.48
C ASP A 371 21.96 -6.18 -3.78
N ALA A 372 20.93 -6.52 -3.00
CA ALA A 372 20.09 -7.69 -3.19
C ALA A 372 18.95 -7.48 -4.22
N SER A 373 18.70 -6.22 -4.64
CA SER A 373 17.61 -5.88 -5.56
C SER A 373 17.84 -6.43 -6.98
N PRO A 374 16.77 -6.57 -7.79
CA PRO A 374 16.90 -6.90 -9.21
C PRO A 374 17.86 -5.96 -9.95
N GLU A 375 18.50 -6.48 -11.00
CA GLU A 375 19.52 -5.72 -11.76
C GLU A 375 18.97 -4.42 -12.36
N GLU A 376 17.71 -4.43 -12.78
CA GLU A 376 17.01 -3.26 -13.29
C GLU A 376 16.98 -2.12 -12.25
N VAL A 377 16.63 -2.42 -11.00
CA VAL A 377 16.60 -1.46 -9.89
C VAL A 377 17.98 -0.90 -9.59
N ARG A 378 18.98 -1.80 -9.48
CA ARG A 378 20.37 -1.39 -9.22
C ARG A 378 20.95 -0.47 -10.31
N LYS A 379 20.69 -0.77 -11.59
CA LYS A 379 21.16 0.05 -12.71
C LYS A 379 20.54 1.45 -12.69
N LEU A 380 19.23 1.55 -12.47
CA LEU A 380 18.55 2.84 -12.45
C LEU A 380 19.02 3.74 -11.32
N LEU A 381 19.24 3.17 -10.12
CA LEU A 381 19.71 3.94 -8.97
C LEU A 381 21.19 4.33 -9.03
N GLN A 382 22.03 3.55 -9.67
CA GLN A 382 23.44 3.92 -9.92
C GLN A 382 23.53 5.14 -10.86
N VAL A 383 22.67 5.26 -11.84
CA VAL A 383 22.61 6.44 -12.73
C VAL A 383 22.18 7.68 -11.94
N ALA A 384 21.19 7.55 -11.04
CA ALA A 384 20.71 8.65 -10.20
C ALA A 384 21.76 9.16 -9.20
N SER A 385 22.66 8.29 -8.71
CA SER A 385 23.73 8.67 -7.75
C SER A 385 24.93 9.36 -8.40
N THR A 386 25.02 9.35 -9.74
CA THR A 386 26.11 9.95 -10.53
C THR A 386 25.72 11.22 -11.28
N SER A 387 24.46 11.63 -11.17
CA SER A 387 23.86 12.83 -11.78
C SER A 387 23.63 13.90 -10.72
#